data_1c8e33d1dd3b6b9c214434d5076346aa
#
_entry.id   1c8e33d1dd3b6b9c214434d5076346aa
#
_cell.length_a   1.000
_cell.length_b   1.000
_cell.length_c   1.000
_cell.angle_alpha   90.00
_cell.angle_beta   90.00
_cell.angle_gamma   90.00
#
_symmetry.space_group_name_H-M   'P 1'
#
loop_
_entity.id
_entity.type
_entity.pdbx_description
1 polymer ?
#
loop_
_entity_poly.entity_id
_entity_poly.type
_entity_poly.pdbx_seq_one_letter_code
_entity_poly.pdbx_strand_id
1 'polypeptide(L)'
;MNGYFYVLTAIDLFVLSFMCILTKLSESLNKKQKQGFFFAFALIAVISVLEVVTLVVDGTPAGYRWLNILSNYLGFGLSPGVCLCLVYVMDRKKRMNRWFRAAVCCEACYLLFLALSIPAGLVFSVSADNIYSRGQYFYIYIIMYFAAIVYLSVSTFVTAREFQNRSRALIYPLMIFLLIETIIQVTLPELHVTWLCVTLLSVLYFIYCSEMWNQLDALTGLLNQNSYLNRTAEMRRRGGVLVVFDVDDYKLINDRYGHLQGDICLAEIGRCIKKAYARSGYCYRTGGDEFCVLMENADREAQCAQEFVRQLEQRRKAVDFLPTVSFGSAPFLGEDVLAVKNRADREMYRYKKARKPDAAHCSPNHTLL
;
A
#
# COMPACT_ATOMS: atom_id res chain seq x y z
N MET A 1 -5.11 25.08 33.77
CA MET A 1 -4.84 24.30 32.55
C MET A 1 -3.79 23.25 32.86
N ASN A 2 -4.10 21.98 32.69
CA ASN A 2 -3.30 20.89 33.21
C ASN A 2 -1.98 20.75 32.42
N GLY A 3 -0.83 20.84 33.08
CA GLY A 3 0.50 20.79 32.47
C GLY A 3 0.77 19.50 31.67
N TYR A 4 -0.06 18.44 31.85
CA TYR A 4 0.07 17.18 31.11
C TYR A 4 -0.10 17.36 29.60
N PHE A 5 -0.94 18.30 29.15
CA PHE A 5 -1.22 18.52 27.74
C PHE A 5 0.04 18.97 26.95
N TYR A 6 0.82 19.89 27.53
CA TYR A 6 2.09 20.33 26.92
C TYR A 6 3.10 19.17 26.82
N VAL A 7 3.12 18.31 27.85
CA VAL A 7 3.98 17.13 27.85
C VAL A 7 3.56 16.15 26.77
N LEU A 8 2.26 15.90 26.61
CA LEU A 8 1.75 15.04 25.53
C LEU A 8 2.11 15.57 24.15
N THR A 9 1.91 16.87 23.91
CA THR A 9 2.27 17.49 22.62
C THR A 9 3.79 17.45 22.37
N ALA A 10 4.62 17.65 23.40
CA ALA A 10 6.07 17.54 23.27
C ALA A 10 6.50 16.10 22.89
N ILE A 11 5.88 15.08 23.50
CA ILE A 11 6.08 13.67 23.14
C ILE A 11 5.64 13.42 21.70
N ASP A 12 4.48 13.93 21.31
CA ASP A 12 3.93 13.82 19.96
C ASP A 12 4.90 14.36 18.91
N LEU A 13 5.36 15.59 19.08
CA LEU A 13 6.32 16.23 18.18
C LEU A 13 7.67 15.49 18.11
N PHE A 14 8.13 14.96 19.26
CA PHE A 14 9.35 14.14 19.30
C PHE A 14 9.17 12.86 18.48
N VAL A 15 8.08 12.13 18.69
CA VAL A 15 7.77 10.88 17.93
C VAL A 15 7.66 11.17 16.44
N LEU A 16 6.93 12.22 16.04
CA LEU A 16 6.77 12.59 14.62
C LEU A 16 8.12 12.98 13.98
N SER A 17 8.96 13.72 14.70
CA SER A 17 10.31 14.06 14.24
C SER A 17 11.17 12.83 14.01
N PHE A 18 11.12 11.87 14.95
CA PHE A 18 11.82 10.59 14.82
C PHE A 18 11.27 9.76 13.65
N MET A 19 9.95 9.73 13.45
CA MET A 19 9.32 9.06 12.31
C MET A 19 9.72 9.67 10.96
N CYS A 20 9.94 10.99 10.90
CA CYS A 20 10.50 11.63 9.71
C CYS A 20 11.91 11.09 9.38
N ILE A 21 12.77 10.92 10.39
CA ILE A 21 14.11 10.34 10.21
C ILE A 21 14.00 8.89 9.73
N LEU A 22 13.18 8.05 10.39
CA LEU A 22 12.96 6.66 10.00
C LEU A 22 12.42 6.54 8.56
N THR A 23 11.49 7.42 8.18
CA THR A 23 10.95 7.46 6.81
C THR A 23 12.04 7.75 5.78
N LYS A 24 12.96 8.67 6.10
CA LYS A 24 14.09 8.97 5.22
C LYS A 24 15.02 7.78 5.05
N LEU A 25 15.30 7.06 6.13
CA LEU A 25 16.21 5.90 6.17
C LEU A 25 15.59 4.62 5.60
N SER A 26 14.26 4.49 5.59
CA SER A 26 13.58 3.29 5.12
C SER A 26 13.92 2.96 3.66
N GLU A 27 14.43 1.76 3.39
CA GLU A 27 14.72 1.27 2.04
C GLU A 27 13.50 0.62 1.37
N SER A 28 12.51 0.19 2.14
CA SER A 28 11.29 -0.45 1.64
C SER A 28 10.32 0.52 0.94
N LEU A 29 10.44 1.82 1.24
CA LEU A 29 9.56 2.85 0.73
C LEU A 29 10.18 3.60 -0.46
N ASN A 30 9.41 3.75 -1.53
CA ASN A 30 9.82 4.57 -2.67
C ASN A 30 9.68 6.08 -2.37
N LYS A 31 10.24 6.93 -3.25
CA LYS A 31 10.23 8.40 -3.08
C LYS A 31 8.83 8.98 -2.84
N LYS A 32 7.81 8.50 -3.58
CA LYS A 32 6.42 8.96 -3.44
C LYS A 32 5.84 8.61 -2.07
N GLN A 33 6.09 7.40 -1.60
CA GLN A 33 5.64 6.94 -0.29
C GLN A 33 6.29 7.69 0.86
N LYS A 34 7.61 7.92 0.76
CA LYS A 34 8.33 8.77 1.72
C LYS A 34 7.72 10.16 1.80
N GLN A 35 7.45 10.80 0.65
CA GLN A 35 6.80 12.11 0.62
C GLN A 35 5.42 12.10 1.27
N GLY A 36 4.60 11.06 1.01
CA GLY A 36 3.27 10.93 1.63
C GLY A 36 3.33 10.86 3.15
N PHE A 37 4.26 10.06 3.70
CA PHE A 37 4.47 10.00 5.15
C PHE A 37 5.01 11.33 5.72
N PHE A 38 5.96 11.99 5.05
CA PHE A 38 6.44 13.29 5.48
C PHE A 38 5.31 14.31 5.56
N PHE A 39 4.44 14.37 4.55
CA PHE A 39 3.29 15.26 4.58
C PHE A 39 2.31 14.91 5.70
N ALA A 40 2.04 13.62 5.94
CA ALA A 40 1.17 13.18 7.02
C ALA A 40 1.74 13.59 8.39
N PHE A 41 3.01 13.29 8.66
CA PHE A 41 3.66 13.61 9.95
C PHE A 41 3.78 15.12 10.16
N ALA A 42 4.15 15.88 9.12
CA ALA A 42 4.20 17.34 9.21
C ALA A 42 2.81 17.94 9.47
N LEU A 43 1.77 17.40 8.83
CA LEU A 43 0.40 17.86 9.02
C LEU A 43 -0.10 17.57 10.43
N ILE A 44 0.14 16.36 10.97
CA ILE A 44 -0.19 16.00 12.36
C ILE A 44 0.54 16.95 13.33
N ALA A 45 1.85 17.19 13.13
CA ALA A 45 2.63 18.10 13.98
C ALA A 45 2.06 19.53 13.98
N VAL A 46 1.69 20.04 12.80
CA VAL A 46 1.07 21.38 12.67
C VAL A 46 -0.26 21.43 13.43
N ILE A 47 -1.12 20.42 13.29
CA ILE A 47 -2.43 20.42 13.93
C ILE A 47 -2.29 20.26 15.45
N SER A 48 -1.35 19.41 15.93
CA SER A 48 -1.05 19.28 17.36
C SER A 48 -0.60 20.63 17.98
N VAL A 49 0.23 21.40 17.25
CA VAL A 49 0.62 22.75 17.68
C VAL A 49 -0.57 23.71 17.65
N LEU A 50 -1.41 23.67 16.62
CA LEU A 50 -2.61 24.51 16.51
C LEU A 50 -3.58 24.25 17.67
N GLU A 51 -3.73 23.00 18.13
CA GLU A 51 -4.55 22.68 19.29
C GLU A 51 -3.97 23.33 20.58
N VAL A 52 -2.65 23.28 20.78
CA VAL A 52 -1.99 24.01 21.87
C VAL A 52 -2.30 25.50 21.79
N VAL A 53 -2.15 26.10 20.60
CA VAL A 53 -2.41 27.52 20.39
C VAL A 53 -3.86 27.85 20.75
N THR A 54 -4.83 27.04 20.29
CA THR A 54 -6.24 27.21 20.62
C THR A 54 -6.47 27.24 22.12
N LEU A 55 -5.93 26.25 22.85
CA LEU A 55 -6.09 26.13 24.30
C LEU A 55 -5.41 27.27 25.10
N VAL A 56 -4.28 27.76 24.61
CA VAL A 56 -3.56 28.88 25.25
C VAL A 56 -4.29 30.20 25.02
N VAL A 57 -4.85 30.38 23.84
CA VAL A 57 -5.44 31.66 23.42
C VAL A 57 -6.90 31.78 23.87
N ASP A 58 -7.60 30.67 24.10
CA ASP A 58 -9.01 30.66 24.50
C ASP A 58 -9.20 31.39 25.85
N GLY A 59 -10.14 32.33 25.93
CA GLY A 59 -10.40 33.17 27.09
C GLY A 59 -9.34 34.25 27.38
N THR A 60 -8.34 34.45 26.50
CA THR A 60 -7.38 35.55 26.59
C THR A 60 -7.98 36.86 26.01
N PRO A 61 -7.31 38.05 26.17
CA PRO A 61 -7.84 39.32 25.68
C PRO A 61 -8.25 39.28 24.20
N ALA A 62 -9.29 40.00 23.86
CA ALA A 62 -9.93 40.03 22.52
C ALA A 62 -8.96 40.29 21.36
N GLY A 63 -7.79 40.91 21.59
CA GLY A 63 -6.75 41.09 20.57
C GLY A 63 -6.21 39.80 19.94
N TYR A 64 -6.33 38.65 20.63
CA TYR A 64 -5.89 37.33 20.15
C TYR A 64 -7.02 36.51 19.50
N ARG A 65 -8.23 37.06 19.42
CA ARG A 65 -9.40 36.37 18.83
C ARG A 65 -9.14 35.84 17.40
N TRP A 66 -8.43 36.61 16.57
CA TRP A 66 -8.09 36.19 15.22
C TRP A 66 -7.25 34.90 15.20
N LEU A 67 -6.33 34.77 16.16
CA LEU A 67 -5.46 33.59 16.29
C LEU A 67 -6.27 32.36 16.72
N ASN A 68 -7.22 32.51 17.64
CA ASN A 68 -8.17 31.48 18.06
C ASN A 68 -9.01 31.00 16.86
N ILE A 69 -9.58 31.94 16.09
CA ILE A 69 -10.33 31.60 14.86
C ILE A 69 -9.45 30.86 13.85
N LEU A 70 -8.25 31.35 13.57
CA LEU A 70 -7.34 30.76 12.59
C LEU A 70 -6.92 29.35 13.01
N SER A 71 -6.57 29.14 14.29
CA SER A 71 -6.15 27.84 14.80
C SER A 71 -7.26 26.82 14.73
N ASN A 72 -8.48 27.18 15.09
CA ASN A 72 -9.65 26.29 14.96
C ASN A 72 -9.97 26.00 13.49
N TYR A 73 -9.97 27.02 12.62
CA TYR A 73 -10.19 26.83 11.18
C TYR A 73 -9.19 25.85 10.56
N LEU A 74 -7.90 26.04 10.81
CA LEU A 74 -6.87 25.15 10.30
C LEU A 74 -6.92 23.75 10.97
N GLY A 75 -7.18 23.70 12.28
CA GLY A 75 -7.30 22.44 13.02
C GLY A 75 -8.42 21.56 12.45
N PHE A 76 -9.64 22.08 12.34
CA PHE A 76 -10.78 21.34 11.77
C PHE A 76 -10.64 21.10 10.27
N GLY A 77 -10.09 22.09 9.54
CA GLY A 77 -9.98 22.02 8.10
C GLY A 77 -8.92 21.04 7.63
N LEU A 78 -7.79 20.92 8.31
CA LEU A 78 -6.68 20.08 7.89
C LEU A 78 -6.74 18.63 8.41
N SER A 79 -7.56 18.38 9.43
CA SER A 79 -7.66 17.04 10.06
C SER A 79 -8.01 15.91 9.08
N PRO A 80 -9.02 16.02 8.18
CA PRO A 80 -9.30 14.97 7.21
C PRO A 80 -8.15 14.78 6.20
N GLY A 81 -7.38 15.84 5.94
CA GLY A 81 -6.21 15.84 5.06
C GLY A 81 -5.13 14.85 5.50
N VAL A 82 -4.99 14.55 6.80
CA VAL A 82 -4.07 13.52 7.32
C VAL A 82 -4.38 12.16 6.68
N CYS A 83 -5.65 11.76 6.66
CA CYS A 83 -6.08 10.51 6.03
C CYS A 83 -5.77 10.50 4.53
N LEU A 84 -5.94 11.63 3.83
CA LEU A 84 -5.62 11.74 2.40
C LEU A 84 -4.12 11.57 2.14
N CYS A 85 -3.25 12.12 3.00
CA CYS A 85 -1.81 11.90 2.92
C CYS A 85 -1.46 10.42 3.08
N LEU A 86 -2.10 9.70 4.01
CA LEU A 86 -1.89 8.27 4.22
C LEU A 86 -2.45 7.43 3.05
N VAL A 87 -3.59 7.80 2.45
CA VAL A 87 -4.09 7.18 1.21
C VAL A 87 -3.10 7.36 0.06
N TYR A 88 -2.48 8.54 -0.04
CA TYR A 88 -1.47 8.80 -1.08
C TYR A 88 -0.26 7.86 -0.98
N VAL A 89 0.13 7.44 0.22
CA VAL A 89 1.18 6.43 0.43
C VAL A 89 0.83 5.09 -0.21
N MET A 90 -0.45 4.70 -0.19
CA MET A 90 -0.90 3.42 -0.76
C MET A 90 -0.92 3.39 -2.29
N ASP A 91 -0.96 4.53 -2.95
CA ASP A 91 -1.07 4.61 -4.41
C ASP A 91 0.31 4.45 -5.10
N ARG A 92 0.58 3.28 -5.68
CA ARG A 92 1.80 3.01 -6.47
C ARG A 92 1.73 3.54 -7.92
N LYS A 93 0.55 3.90 -8.42
CA LYS A 93 0.40 4.31 -9.83
C LYS A 93 1.03 5.68 -10.06
N LYS A 94 1.67 5.86 -11.20
CA LYS A 94 2.24 7.17 -11.61
C LYS A 94 1.16 8.25 -11.75
N ARG A 95 -0.07 7.85 -12.09
CA ARG A 95 -1.22 8.76 -12.28
C ARG A 95 -2.20 8.58 -11.13
N MET A 96 -2.52 9.68 -10.45
CA MET A 96 -3.48 9.70 -9.34
C MET A 96 -4.82 9.11 -9.75
N ASN A 97 -5.38 8.22 -8.92
CA ASN A 97 -6.69 7.62 -9.13
C ASN A 97 -7.79 8.69 -9.15
N ARG A 98 -8.84 8.50 -9.99
CA ARG A 98 -9.99 9.40 -10.06
C ARG A 98 -10.66 9.62 -8.69
N TRP A 99 -10.75 8.58 -7.88
CA TRP A 99 -11.31 8.64 -6.53
C TRP A 99 -10.47 9.50 -5.57
N PHE A 100 -9.15 9.40 -5.67
CA PHE A 100 -8.26 10.25 -4.87
C PHE A 100 -8.39 11.72 -5.27
N ARG A 101 -8.49 12.03 -6.57
CA ARG A 101 -8.73 13.40 -7.04
C ARG A 101 -10.07 13.95 -6.55
N ALA A 102 -11.12 13.11 -6.59
CA ALA A 102 -12.42 13.48 -6.08
C ALA A 102 -12.39 13.77 -4.55
N ALA A 103 -11.67 12.94 -3.77
CA ALA A 103 -11.50 13.16 -2.34
C ALA A 103 -10.75 14.46 -2.04
N VAL A 104 -9.68 14.77 -2.79
CA VAL A 104 -8.95 16.06 -2.67
C VAL A 104 -9.83 17.25 -3.04
N CYS A 105 -10.65 17.15 -4.09
CA CYS A 105 -11.62 18.19 -4.43
C CYS A 105 -12.69 18.37 -3.33
N CYS A 106 -13.17 17.28 -2.75
CA CYS A 106 -14.12 17.31 -1.64
C CYS A 106 -13.52 18.03 -0.42
N GLU A 107 -12.27 17.73 -0.08
CA GLU A 107 -11.52 18.40 0.99
C GLU A 107 -11.36 19.91 0.72
N ALA A 108 -11.01 20.28 -0.52
CA ALA A 108 -10.90 21.68 -0.90
C ALA A 108 -12.26 22.43 -0.79
N CYS A 109 -13.35 21.78 -1.20
CA CYS A 109 -14.71 22.32 -1.03
C CYS A 109 -15.09 22.46 0.45
N TYR A 110 -14.70 21.49 1.28
CA TYR A 110 -14.93 21.54 2.73
C TYR A 110 -14.15 22.71 3.38
N LEU A 111 -12.88 22.89 3.03
CA LEU A 111 -12.09 24.03 3.51
C LEU A 111 -12.71 25.37 3.13
N LEU A 112 -13.20 25.50 1.90
CA LEU A 112 -13.91 26.70 1.46
C LEU A 112 -15.22 26.91 2.23
N PHE A 113 -16.02 25.87 2.39
CA PHE A 113 -17.24 25.91 3.21
C PHE A 113 -16.94 26.33 4.65
N LEU A 114 -15.91 25.74 5.27
CA LEU A 114 -15.50 26.05 6.64
C LEU A 114 -15.13 27.54 6.75
N ALA A 115 -14.35 28.08 5.81
CA ALA A 115 -13.98 29.50 5.78
C ALA A 115 -15.19 30.42 5.67
N LEU A 116 -16.13 30.09 4.75
CA LEU A 116 -17.36 30.86 4.55
C LEU A 116 -18.33 30.74 5.74
N SER A 117 -18.23 29.70 6.54
CA SER A 117 -19.08 29.47 7.73
C SER A 117 -18.63 30.29 8.95
N ILE A 118 -17.38 30.78 8.99
CA ILE A 118 -16.83 31.51 10.15
C ILE A 118 -17.70 32.72 10.58
N PRO A 119 -18.10 33.64 9.68
CA PRO A 119 -18.88 34.81 10.08
C PRO A 119 -20.21 34.47 10.71
N ALA A 120 -20.85 33.38 10.27
CA ALA A 120 -22.12 32.91 10.77
C ALA A 120 -22.02 31.94 11.97
N GLY A 121 -20.81 31.54 12.35
CA GLY A 121 -20.54 30.59 13.44
C GLY A 121 -21.17 29.21 13.24
N LEU A 122 -21.32 28.74 11.98
CA LEU A 122 -22.07 27.53 11.67
C LEU A 122 -21.42 26.26 12.21
N VAL A 123 -20.11 26.09 12.00
CA VAL A 123 -19.35 24.90 12.44
C VAL A 123 -18.72 25.16 13.81
N PHE A 124 -18.12 26.31 14.01
CA PHE A 124 -17.62 26.80 15.29
C PHE A 124 -17.73 28.31 15.35
N SER A 125 -17.75 28.87 16.56
CA SER A 125 -17.73 30.31 16.77
C SER A 125 -16.73 30.67 17.88
N VAL A 126 -16.20 31.89 17.80
CA VAL A 126 -15.39 32.49 18.84
C VAL A 126 -16.07 33.82 19.23
N SER A 127 -16.46 33.94 20.49
CA SER A 127 -17.18 35.11 20.99
C SER A 127 -16.34 36.39 20.94
N ALA A 128 -16.94 37.54 21.24
CA ALA A 128 -16.20 38.81 21.39
C ALA A 128 -15.17 38.74 22.53
N ASP A 129 -15.44 37.95 23.57
CA ASP A 129 -14.59 37.71 24.71
C ASP A 129 -13.55 36.59 24.45
N ASN A 130 -13.36 36.21 23.20
CA ASN A 130 -12.40 35.20 22.74
C ASN A 130 -12.62 33.80 23.34
N ILE A 131 -13.88 33.40 23.51
CA ILE A 131 -14.25 32.06 24.00
C ILE A 131 -14.76 31.22 22.83
N TYR A 132 -14.16 30.04 22.66
CA TYR A 132 -14.55 29.06 21.66
C TYR A 132 -15.88 28.38 22.03
N SER A 133 -16.70 28.10 21.02
CA SER A 133 -17.88 27.22 21.14
C SER A 133 -18.16 26.46 19.86
N ARG A 134 -18.73 25.25 20.00
CA ARG A 134 -19.17 24.44 18.84
C ARG A 134 -20.41 25.08 18.22
N GLY A 135 -20.43 25.21 16.91
CA GLY A 135 -21.57 25.69 16.16
C GLY A 135 -22.66 24.62 15.96
N GLN A 136 -23.82 25.04 15.48
CA GLN A 136 -24.98 24.16 15.24
C GLN A 136 -24.67 23.03 14.27
N TYR A 137 -23.80 23.26 13.29
CA TYR A 137 -23.43 22.31 12.25
C TYR A 137 -22.04 21.67 12.47
N PHE A 138 -21.56 21.61 13.70
CA PHE A 138 -20.27 20.96 14.05
C PHE A 138 -20.18 19.50 13.57
N TYR A 139 -21.33 18.81 13.46
CA TYR A 139 -21.39 17.45 12.92
C TYR A 139 -20.88 17.32 11.48
N ILE A 140 -20.83 18.40 10.68
CA ILE A 140 -20.27 18.38 9.33
C ILE A 140 -18.77 18.05 9.39
N TYR A 141 -18.03 18.62 10.35
CA TYR A 141 -16.63 18.26 10.60
C TYR A 141 -16.51 16.76 10.93
N ILE A 142 -17.35 16.26 11.83
CA ILE A 142 -17.33 14.84 12.22
C ILE A 142 -17.58 13.93 11.02
N ILE A 143 -18.56 14.27 10.18
CA ILE A 143 -18.87 13.52 8.95
C ILE A 143 -17.69 13.53 7.99
N MET A 144 -17.04 14.67 7.77
CA MET A 144 -15.90 14.78 6.86
C MET A 144 -14.69 13.97 7.35
N TYR A 145 -14.39 14.06 8.65
CA TYR A 145 -13.32 13.30 9.25
C TYR A 145 -13.60 11.78 9.18
N PHE A 146 -14.80 11.35 9.52
CA PHE A 146 -15.23 9.96 9.40
C PHE A 146 -15.17 9.45 7.95
N ALA A 147 -15.65 10.22 6.98
CA ALA A 147 -15.57 9.86 5.56
C ALA A 147 -14.12 9.68 5.10
N ALA A 148 -13.19 10.52 5.57
CA ALA A 148 -11.76 10.38 5.29
C ALA A 148 -11.17 9.10 5.90
N ILE A 149 -11.56 8.73 7.13
CA ILE A 149 -11.17 7.46 7.78
C ILE A 149 -11.70 6.26 6.98
N VAL A 150 -12.96 6.27 6.58
CA VAL A 150 -13.56 5.19 5.77
C VAL A 150 -12.82 5.07 4.43
N TYR A 151 -12.51 6.18 3.79
CA TYR A 151 -11.77 6.18 2.53
C TYR A 151 -10.34 5.61 2.70
N LEU A 152 -9.62 5.98 3.76
CA LEU A 152 -8.32 5.41 4.11
C LEU A 152 -8.43 3.89 4.31
N SER A 153 -9.43 3.44 5.05
CA SER A 153 -9.68 2.03 5.36
C SER A 153 -9.91 1.20 4.11
N VAL A 154 -10.84 1.66 3.26
CA VAL A 154 -11.19 0.98 2.00
C VAL A 154 -9.99 0.97 1.04
N SER A 155 -9.31 2.11 0.88
CA SER A 155 -8.14 2.21 0.02
C SER A 155 -7.03 1.27 0.45
N THR A 156 -6.73 1.21 1.75
CA THR A 156 -5.70 0.32 2.32
C THR A 156 -6.09 -1.14 2.15
N PHE A 157 -7.34 -1.50 2.43
CA PHE A 157 -7.82 -2.88 2.26
C PHE A 157 -7.76 -3.35 0.80
N VAL A 158 -8.20 -2.53 -0.13
CA VAL A 158 -8.16 -2.84 -1.57
C VAL A 158 -6.71 -3.04 -2.03
N THR A 159 -5.81 -2.16 -1.62
CA THR A 159 -4.39 -2.24 -1.97
C THR A 159 -3.74 -3.48 -1.36
N ALA A 160 -3.98 -3.75 -0.08
CA ALA A 160 -3.46 -4.95 0.60
C ALA A 160 -3.96 -6.25 -0.07
N ARG A 161 -5.20 -6.26 -0.56
CA ARG A 161 -5.75 -7.39 -1.32
C ARG A 161 -5.09 -7.51 -2.71
N GLU A 162 -4.87 -6.41 -3.40
CA GLU A 162 -4.21 -6.38 -4.72
C GLU A 162 -2.78 -6.95 -4.65
N PHE A 163 -2.07 -6.69 -3.56
CA PHE A 163 -0.71 -7.18 -3.33
C PHE A 163 -0.65 -8.48 -2.53
N GLN A 164 -1.78 -9.17 -2.35
CA GLN A 164 -1.85 -10.46 -1.67
C GLN A 164 -1.25 -10.45 -0.24
N ASN A 165 -1.32 -9.28 0.43
CA ASN A 165 -0.78 -9.15 1.77
C ASN A 165 -1.51 -10.09 2.75
N ARG A 166 -0.74 -10.90 3.46
CA ARG A 166 -1.23 -11.81 4.49
C ARG A 166 -1.79 -11.07 5.70
N SER A 167 -1.10 -10.02 6.12
CA SER A 167 -1.41 -9.25 7.33
C SER A 167 -2.54 -8.22 7.12
N ARG A 168 -3.32 -8.34 6.03
CA ARG A 168 -4.42 -7.41 5.73
C ARG A 168 -5.46 -7.29 6.85
N ALA A 169 -5.60 -8.33 7.68
CA ALA A 169 -6.51 -8.31 8.82
C ALA A 169 -6.09 -7.33 9.93
N LEU A 170 -4.81 -6.92 10.00
CA LEU A 170 -4.33 -5.91 10.95
C LEU A 170 -4.92 -4.51 10.69
N ILE A 171 -5.51 -4.28 9.52
CA ILE A 171 -6.21 -3.03 9.22
C ILE A 171 -7.43 -2.87 10.14
N TYR A 172 -8.15 -3.95 10.46
CA TYR A 172 -9.36 -3.86 11.27
C TYR A 172 -9.12 -3.32 12.69
N PRO A 173 -8.17 -3.84 13.50
CA PRO A 173 -7.90 -3.26 14.82
C PRO A 173 -7.41 -1.80 14.75
N LEU A 174 -6.66 -1.42 13.70
CA LEU A 174 -6.26 -0.04 13.49
C LEU A 174 -7.46 0.89 13.27
N MET A 175 -8.45 0.44 12.47
CA MET A 175 -9.67 1.19 12.20
C MET A 175 -10.58 1.26 13.43
N ILE A 176 -10.70 0.17 14.19
CA ILE A 176 -11.46 0.14 15.43
C ILE A 176 -10.86 1.12 16.44
N PHE A 177 -9.53 1.19 16.54
CA PHE A 177 -8.85 2.14 17.41
C PHE A 177 -9.19 3.60 17.04
N LEU A 178 -9.18 3.96 15.75
CA LEU A 178 -9.59 5.28 15.27
C LEU A 178 -11.05 5.61 15.61
N LEU A 179 -11.95 4.65 15.46
CA LEU A 179 -13.35 4.84 15.80
C LEU A 179 -13.55 5.08 17.29
N ILE A 180 -12.90 4.29 18.14
CA ILE A 180 -12.94 4.45 19.60
C ILE A 180 -12.38 5.83 20.00
N GLU A 181 -11.24 6.23 19.44
CA GLU A 181 -10.65 7.54 19.67
C GLU A 181 -11.61 8.67 19.29
N THR A 182 -12.21 8.60 18.09
CA THR A 182 -13.18 9.61 17.63
C THR A 182 -14.40 9.69 18.57
N ILE A 183 -14.91 8.56 19.07
CA ILE A 183 -16.02 8.53 20.04
C ILE A 183 -15.59 9.21 21.35
N ILE A 184 -14.40 8.89 21.86
CA ILE A 184 -13.86 9.52 23.07
C ILE A 184 -13.75 11.04 22.89
N GLN A 185 -13.20 11.50 21.77
CA GLN A 185 -13.06 12.93 21.47
C GLN A 185 -14.41 13.68 21.41
N VAL A 186 -15.45 13.03 20.89
CA VAL A 186 -16.77 13.65 20.81
C VAL A 186 -17.46 13.69 22.17
N THR A 187 -17.29 12.63 22.99
CA THR A 187 -17.98 12.47 24.27
C THR A 187 -17.24 13.13 25.43
N LEU A 188 -15.89 13.14 25.38
CA LEU A 188 -15.00 13.66 26.44
C LEU A 188 -14.01 14.68 25.87
N PRO A 189 -14.49 15.85 25.38
CA PRO A 189 -13.64 16.82 24.66
C PRO A 189 -12.51 17.40 25.53
N GLU A 190 -12.60 17.28 26.86
CA GLU A 190 -11.58 17.78 27.78
C GLU A 190 -10.30 16.93 27.83
N LEU A 191 -10.31 15.72 27.26
CA LEU A 191 -9.17 14.80 27.37
C LEU A 191 -7.98 15.14 26.46
N HIS A 192 -8.15 15.92 25.41
CA HIS A 192 -7.10 16.39 24.50
C HIS A 192 -5.99 15.36 24.14
N VAL A 193 -6.37 14.10 23.93
CA VAL A 193 -5.41 13.00 23.61
C VAL A 193 -5.43 12.62 22.13
N THR A 194 -6.27 13.26 21.35
CA THR A 194 -6.56 12.91 19.95
C THR A 194 -5.30 12.84 19.11
N TRP A 195 -4.48 13.87 19.13
CA TRP A 195 -3.31 13.93 18.26
C TRP A 195 -2.23 12.93 18.65
N LEU A 196 -2.09 12.63 19.93
CA LEU A 196 -1.23 11.53 20.37
C LEU A 196 -1.76 10.18 19.83
N CYS A 197 -3.05 9.94 19.89
CA CYS A 197 -3.66 8.72 19.31
C CYS A 197 -3.47 8.65 17.81
N VAL A 198 -3.67 9.77 17.09
CA VAL A 198 -3.44 9.85 15.63
C VAL A 198 -1.96 9.62 15.28
N THR A 199 -1.03 10.16 16.08
CA THR A 199 0.41 9.91 15.93
C THR A 199 0.74 8.43 16.12
N LEU A 200 0.30 7.81 17.22
CA LEU A 200 0.51 6.38 17.46
C LEU A 200 -0.04 5.53 16.33
N LEU A 201 -1.24 5.87 15.84
CA LEU A 201 -1.83 5.18 14.71
C LEU A 201 -1.01 5.37 13.42
N SER A 202 -0.52 6.59 13.16
CA SER A 202 0.31 6.85 11.98
C SER A 202 1.64 6.09 12.03
N VAL A 203 2.22 5.87 13.24
CA VAL A 203 3.38 5.00 13.46
C VAL A 203 3.03 3.53 13.15
N LEU A 204 1.93 3.02 13.69
CA LEU A 204 1.49 1.65 13.40
C LEU A 204 1.17 1.46 11.91
N TYR A 205 0.58 2.46 11.28
CA TYR A 205 0.31 2.46 9.86
C TYR A 205 1.61 2.48 9.02
N PHE A 206 2.62 3.24 9.45
CA PHE A 206 3.95 3.22 8.82
C PHE A 206 4.58 1.83 8.90
N ILE A 207 4.56 1.19 10.08
CA ILE A 207 5.09 -0.17 10.26
C ILE A 207 4.34 -1.15 9.35
N TYR A 208 3.01 -1.08 9.33
CA TYR A 208 2.17 -1.90 8.47
C TYR A 208 2.52 -1.74 6.98
N CYS A 209 2.65 -0.50 6.50
CA CYS A 209 3.00 -0.21 5.12
C CYS A 209 4.42 -0.70 4.78
N SER A 210 5.39 -0.43 5.66
CA SER A 210 6.77 -0.85 5.48
C SER A 210 6.88 -2.37 5.35
N GLU A 211 6.20 -3.11 6.23
CA GLU A 211 6.16 -4.57 6.20
C GLU A 211 5.48 -5.08 4.92
N MET A 212 4.36 -4.48 4.52
CA MET A 212 3.65 -4.86 3.30
C MET A 212 4.52 -4.67 2.05
N TRP A 213 5.27 -3.56 1.96
CA TRP A 213 6.12 -3.28 0.80
C TRP A 213 7.38 -4.14 0.78
N ASN A 214 7.93 -4.50 1.96
CA ASN A 214 9.06 -5.43 2.08
C ASN A 214 8.77 -6.84 1.57
N GLN A 215 7.50 -7.23 1.49
CA GLN A 215 7.09 -8.54 0.97
C GLN A 215 7.08 -8.61 -0.56
N LEU A 216 7.27 -7.49 -1.26
CA LEU A 216 7.15 -7.42 -2.71
C LEU A 216 8.51 -7.39 -3.42
N ASP A 217 8.55 -7.98 -4.61
CA ASP A 217 9.59 -7.72 -5.59
C ASP A 217 9.38 -6.33 -6.22
N ALA A 218 10.41 -5.50 -6.20
CA ALA A 218 10.33 -4.09 -6.60
C ALA A 218 10.03 -3.92 -8.10
N LEU A 219 10.50 -4.86 -8.95
CA LEU A 219 10.35 -4.79 -10.39
C LEU A 219 8.96 -5.26 -10.85
N THR A 220 8.53 -6.44 -10.38
CA THR A 220 7.31 -7.10 -10.87
C THR A 220 6.07 -6.78 -10.04
N GLY A 221 6.23 -6.39 -8.77
CA GLY A 221 5.14 -6.20 -7.82
C GLY A 221 4.44 -7.50 -7.41
N LEU A 222 5.06 -8.64 -7.65
CA LEU A 222 4.72 -9.92 -7.06
C LEU A 222 5.34 -10.04 -5.66
N LEU A 223 4.98 -11.07 -4.92
CA LEU A 223 5.64 -11.41 -3.67
C LEU A 223 7.11 -11.82 -3.97
N ASN A 224 8.03 -11.50 -3.07
CA ASN A 224 9.43 -11.81 -3.22
C ASN A 224 9.81 -13.21 -2.70
N GLN A 225 11.08 -13.58 -2.85
CA GLN A 225 11.62 -14.86 -2.41
C GLN A 225 11.45 -15.10 -0.91
N ASN A 226 11.65 -14.10 -0.06
CA ASN A 226 11.47 -14.25 1.38
C ASN A 226 10.01 -14.60 1.74
N SER A 227 9.07 -13.94 1.08
CA SER A 227 7.65 -14.23 1.23
C SER A 227 7.29 -15.63 0.76
N TYR A 228 7.92 -16.13 -0.31
CA TYR A 228 7.78 -17.50 -0.79
C TYR A 228 8.26 -18.51 0.26
N LEU A 229 9.47 -18.34 0.80
CA LEU A 229 10.03 -19.26 1.82
C LEU A 229 9.16 -19.32 3.08
N ASN A 230 8.70 -18.17 3.56
CA ASN A 230 7.82 -18.11 4.74
C ASN A 230 6.48 -18.82 4.49
N ARG A 231 5.89 -18.64 3.31
CA ARG A 231 4.59 -19.24 2.97
C ARG A 231 4.69 -20.75 2.74
N THR A 232 5.75 -21.21 2.10
CA THR A 232 5.94 -22.65 1.86
C THR A 232 6.05 -23.43 3.16
N ALA A 233 6.72 -22.90 4.19
CA ALA A 233 6.81 -23.51 5.52
C ALA A 233 5.42 -23.73 6.17
N GLU A 234 4.48 -22.81 5.94
CA GLU A 234 3.12 -22.91 6.46
C GLU A 234 2.22 -23.85 5.64
N MET A 235 2.28 -23.72 4.32
CA MET A 235 1.45 -24.50 3.41
C MET A 235 1.83 -25.98 3.39
N ARG A 236 3.05 -26.33 3.80
CA ARG A 236 3.52 -27.70 3.90
C ARG A 236 2.50 -28.64 4.58
N ARG A 237 1.84 -28.17 5.64
CA ARG A 237 0.86 -28.97 6.40
C ARG A 237 -0.53 -29.03 5.75
N ARG A 238 -0.88 -28.06 4.91
CA ARG A 238 -2.22 -27.94 4.31
C ARG A 238 -2.33 -28.63 2.96
N GLY A 239 -1.19 -28.82 2.30
CA GLY A 239 -1.15 -29.29 0.92
C GLY A 239 -1.47 -28.19 -0.09
N GLY A 240 -1.36 -28.54 -1.38
CA GLY A 240 -1.63 -27.63 -2.48
C GLY A 240 -0.89 -28.01 -3.75
N VAL A 241 -0.70 -27.03 -4.64
CA VAL A 241 0.09 -27.15 -5.88
C VAL A 241 1.11 -26.04 -5.93
N LEU A 242 2.36 -26.40 -6.25
CA LEU A 242 3.42 -25.48 -6.62
C LEU A 242 3.51 -25.45 -8.15
N VAL A 243 3.42 -24.27 -8.74
CA VAL A 243 3.70 -24.01 -10.15
C VAL A 243 5.00 -23.20 -10.24
N VAL A 244 5.93 -23.65 -11.05
CA VAL A 244 7.19 -22.94 -11.34
C VAL A 244 7.20 -22.45 -12.77
N PHE A 245 7.83 -21.30 -13.01
CA PHE A 245 7.94 -20.67 -14.33
C PHE A 245 9.38 -20.23 -14.56
N ASP A 246 9.86 -20.39 -15.77
CA ASP A 246 11.18 -19.97 -16.24
C ASP A 246 11.03 -19.20 -17.56
N VAL A 247 11.66 -18.03 -17.66
CA VAL A 247 11.60 -17.20 -18.86
C VAL A 247 12.56 -17.73 -19.92
N ASP A 248 12.02 -18.20 -21.02
CA ASP A 248 12.83 -18.80 -22.08
C ASP A 248 13.79 -17.78 -22.72
N ASP A 249 15.05 -18.18 -22.82
CA ASP A 249 16.11 -17.42 -23.49
C ASP A 249 16.26 -15.96 -22.97
N TYR A 250 15.97 -15.73 -21.66
CA TYR A 250 16.03 -14.40 -21.04
C TYR A 250 17.37 -13.70 -21.20
N LYS A 251 18.48 -14.46 -21.14
CA LYS A 251 19.81 -13.91 -21.37
C LYS A 251 19.93 -13.31 -22.77
N LEU A 252 19.39 -13.96 -23.80
CA LEU A 252 19.41 -13.44 -25.19
C LEU A 252 18.62 -12.11 -25.31
N ILE A 253 17.55 -11.96 -24.54
CA ILE A 253 16.79 -10.67 -24.50
C ILE A 253 17.70 -9.58 -23.94
N ASN A 254 18.37 -9.83 -22.81
CA ASN A 254 19.32 -8.88 -22.23
C ASN A 254 20.46 -8.53 -23.17
N ASP A 255 21.06 -9.54 -23.81
CA ASP A 255 22.20 -9.36 -24.72
C ASP A 255 21.81 -8.60 -25.99
N ARG A 256 20.56 -8.80 -26.50
CA ARG A 256 20.09 -8.19 -27.74
C ARG A 256 19.46 -6.81 -27.55
N TYR A 257 18.68 -6.63 -26.46
CA TYR A 257 17.87 -5.43 -26.26
C TYR A 257 18.26 -4.62 -25.03
N GLY A 258 19.23 -5.11 -24.24
CA GLY A 258 19.69 -4.48 -23.01
C GLY A 258 18.85 -4.82 -21.77
N HIS A 259 19.43 -4.65 -20.59
CA HIS A 259 18.83 -4.99 -19.30
C HIS A 259 17.50 -4.27 -19.02
N LEU A 260 17.34 -3.02 -19.50
CA LEU A 260 16.10 -2.28 -19.31
C LEU A 260 14.91 -2.97 -20.02
N GLN A 261 15.13 -3.54 -21.20
CA GLN A 261 14.11 -4.29 -21.93
C GLN A 261 13.84 -5.65 -21.26
N GLY A 262 14.89 -6.30 -20.74
CA GLY A 262 14.74 -7.49 -19.90
C GLY A 262 13.86 -7.24 -18.67
N ASP A 263 14.05 -6.13 -17.99
CA ASP A 263 13.24 -5.73 -16.84
C ASP A 263 11.77 -5.51 -17.22
N ILE A 264 11.51 -4.90 -18.40
CA ILE A 264 10.16 -4.76 -18.94
C ILE A 264 9.54 -6.14 -19.19
N CYS A 265 10.29 -7.10 -19.76
CA CYS A 265 9.81 -8.47 -19.96
C CYS A 265 9.41 -9.13 -18.64
N LEU A 266 10.24 -9.06 -17.62
CA LEU A 266 9.94 -9.62 -16.29
C LEU A 266 8.68 -8.99 -15.68
N ALA A 267 8.56 -7.66 -15.77
CA ALA A 267 7.38 -6.96 -15.28
C ALA A 267 6.09 -7.36 -16.02
N GLU A 268 6.15 -7.55 -17.34
CA GLU A 268 5.01 -8.00 -18.15
C GLU A 268 4.62 -9.45 -17.86
N ILE A 269 5.60 -10.35 -17.74
CA ILE A 269 5.39 -11.76 -17.38
C ILE A 269 4.77 -11.83 -15.97
N GLY A 270 5.32 -11.09 -15.00
CA GLY A 270 4.75 -11.00 -13.65
C GLY A 270 3.28 -10.54 -13.66
N ARG A 271 2.92 -9.58 -14.53
CA ARG A 271 1.52 -9.16 -14.71
C ARG A 271 0.64 -10.26 -15.28
N CYS A 272 1.14 -11.04 -16.25
CA CYS A 272 0.39 -12.17 -16.80
C CYS A 272 0.14 -13.25 -15.75
N ILE A 273 1.18 -13.62 -14.96
CA ILE A 273 1.06 -14.55 -13.84
C ILE A 273 0.03 -14.04 -12.82
N LYS A 274 0.13 -12.78 -12.40
CA LYS A 274 -0.80 -12.17 -11.44
C LYS A 274 -2.24 -12.20 -11.92
N LYS A 275 -2.49 -11.88 -13.18
CA LYS A 275 -3.84 -11.91 -13.77
C LYS A 275 -4.45 -13.31 -13.79
N ALA A 276 -3.64 -14.32 -14.12
CA ALA A 276 -4.09 -15.69 -14.23
C ALA A 276 -4.30 -16.35 -12.85
N TYR A 277 -3.38 -16.15 -11.91
CA TYR A 277 -3.31 -16.94 -10.69
C TYR A 277 -3.68 -16.21 -9.40
N ALA A 278 -3.70 -14.87 -9.35
CA ALA A 278 -3.82 -14.14 -8.07
C ALA A 278 -5.14 -14.37 -7.32
N ARG A 279 -6.17 -14.89 -7.98
CA ARG A 279 -7.46 -15.24 -7.35
C ARG A 279 -7.45 -16.63 -6.72
N SER A 280 -6.52 -17.50 -7.14
CA SER A 280 -6.47 -18.93 -6.76
C SER A 280 -5.18 -19.30 -6.04
N GLY A 281 -4.16 -18.45 -6.05
CA GLY A 281 -2.84 -18.71 -5.47
C GLY A 281 -2.05 -17.43 -5.22
N TYR A 282 -0.92 -17.58 -4.54
CA TYR A 282 0.03 -16.52 -4.24
C TYR A 282 1.15 -16.55 -5.28
N CYS A 283 1.43 -15.40 -5.90
CA CYS A 283 2.35 -15.28 -7.00
C CYS A 283 3.67 -14.64 -6.54
N TYR A 284 4.79 -15.29 -6.85
CA TYR A 284 6.13 -14.90 -6.39
C TYR A 284 7.10 -14.74 -7.54
N ARG A 285 8.10 -13.87 -7.36
CA ARG A 285 9.36 -13.91 -8.09
C ARG A 285 10.44 -14.41 -7.15
N THR A 286 11.04 -15.57 -7.46
CA THR A 286 11.95 -16.30 -6.58
C THR A 286 13.41 -16.20 -7.03
N GLY A 287 13.67 -15.74 -8.24
CA GLY A 287 15.00 -15.59 -8.80
C GLY A 287 15.06 -14.50 -9.87
N GLY A 288 16.13 -14.44 -10.63
CA GLY A 288 16.34 -13.49 -11.73
C GLY A 288 15.19 -13.53 -12.74
N ASP A 289 14.97 -14.67 -13.35
CA ASP A 289 13.97 -15.00 -14.36
C ASP A 289 12.99 -16.11 -13.92
N GLU A 290 13.07 -16.51 -12.65
CA GLU A 290 12.23 -17.55 -12.07
C GLU A 290 11.02 -16.94 -11.31
N PHE A 291 9.84 -17.56 -11.54
CA PHE A 291 8.62 -17.23 -10.82
C PHE A 291 7.98 -18.50 -10.24
N CYS A 292 7.23 -18.34 -9.16
CA CYS A 292 6.48 -19.42 -8.55
C CYS A 292 5.06 -18.98 -8.22
N VAL A 293 4.13 -19.96 -8.20
CA VAL A 293 2.79 -19.77 -7.66
C VAL A 293 2.50 -20.90 -6.68
N LEU A 294 2.01 -20.55 -5.49
CA LEU A 294 1.51 -21.48 -4.50
C LEU A 294 -0.02 -21.43 -4.48
N MET A 295 -0.67 -22.54 -4.81
CA MET A 295 -2.12 -22.67 -4.82
C MET A 295 -2.60 -23.63 -3.72
N GLU A 296 -3.68 -23.28 -3.03
CA GLU A 296 -4.32 -24.16 -2.05
C GLU A 296 -5.26 -25.18 -2.71
N ASN A 297 -5.87 -24.82 -3.83
CA ASN A 297 -6.78 -25.67 -4.57
C ASN A 297 -6.17 -26.10 -5.91
N ALA A 298 -5.95 -27.41 -6.07
CA ALA A 298 -5.40 -28.03 -7.26
C ALA A 298 -6.36 -28.00 -8.46
N ASP A 299 -7.68 -28.04 -8.23
CA ASP A 299 -8.68 -28.15 -9.30
C ASP A 299 -8.68 -26.97 -10.28
N ARG A 300 -8.15 -25.82 -9.82
CA ARG A 300 -8.07 -24.59 -10.65
C ARG A 300 -6.76 -24.44 -11.42
N GLU A 301 -5.80 -25.33 -11.19
CA GLU A 301 -4.47 -25.19 -11.78
C GLU A 301 -4.52 -25.17 -13.30
N ALA A 302 -5.17 -26.14 -13.93
CA ALA A 302 -5.29 -26.22 -15.39
C ALA A 302 -5.98 -25.00 -16.01
N GLN A 303 -7.03 -24.47 -15.38
CA GLN A 303 -7.71 -23.27 -15.82
C GLN A 303 -6.81 -22.03 -15.72
N CYS A 304 -6.07 -21.90 -14.62
CA CYS A 304 -5.12 -20.80 -14.42
C CYS A 304 -3.96 -20.87 -15.43
N ALA A 305 -3.45 -22.08 -15.73
CA ALA A 305 -2.41 -22.30 -16.72
C ALA A 305 -2.87 -21.89 -18.12
N GLN A 306 -4.08 -22.27 -18.55
CA GLN A 306 -4.64 -21.84 -19.82
C GLN A 306 -4.81 -20.32 -19.89
N GLU A 307 -5.30 -19.70 -18.83
CA GLU A 307 -5.45 -18.25 -18.75
C GLU A 307 -4.09 -17.54 -18.80
N PHE A 308 -3.05 -18.08 -18.15
CA PHE A 308 -1.69 -17.56 -18.24
C PHE A 308 -1.17 -17.57 -19.68
N VAL A 309 -1.28 -18.70 -20.38
CA VAL A 309 -0.85 -18.82 -21.79
C VAL A 309 -1.59 -17.79 -22.65
N ARG A 310 -2.91 -17.67 -22.49
CA ARG A 310 -3.73 -16.70 -23.22
C ARG A 310 -3.28 -15.25 -22.97
N GLN A 311 -3.02 -14.89 -21.69
CA GLN A 311 -2.55 -13.54 -21.33
C GLN A 311 -1.15 -13.26 -21.90
N LEU A 312 -0.24 -14.23 -21.84
CA LEU A 312 1.11 -14.12 -22.36
C LEU A 312 1.08 -13.92 -23.89
N GLU A 313 0.32 -14.72 -24.62
CA GLU A 313 0.17 -14.61 -26.06
C GLU A 313 -0.41 -13.26 -26.50
N GLN A 314 -1.46 -12.80 -25.82
CA GLN A 314 -2.01 -11.47 -26.08
C GLN A 314 -0.96 -10.37 -25.85
N ARG A 315 -0.14 -10.51 -24.80
CA ARG A 315 0.87 -9.52 -24.48
C ARG A 315 2.04 -9.54 -25.46
N ARG A 316 2.43 -10.71 -25.94
CA ARG A 316 3.46 -10.89 -26.98
C ARG A 316 3.08 -10.21 -28.32
N LYS A 317 1.80 -10.17 -28.66
CA LYS A 317 1.33 -9.41 -29.85
C LYS A 317 1.53 -7.89 -29.71
N ALA A 318 1.61 -7.37 -28.48
CA ALA A 318 1.80 -5.94 -28.19
C ALA A 318 3.24 -5.57 -27.85
N VAL A 319 4.09 -6.57 -27.53
CA VAL A 319 5.49 -6.40 -27.11
C VAL A 319 6.32 -7.46 -27.85
N ASP A 320 6.86 -7.11 -29.00
CA ASP A 320 7.50 -8.04 -29.94
C ASP A 320 8.70 -8.81 -29.36
N PHE A 321 9.42 -8.20 -28.40
CA PHE A 321 10.57 -8.81 -27.74
C PHE A 321 10.18 -9.62 -26.49
N LEU A 322 8.89 -9.79 -26.18
CA LEU A 322 8.49 -10.57 -25.00
C LEU A 322 8.69 -12.06 -25.27
N PRO A 323 9.54 -12.76 -24.48
CA PRO A 323 9.86 -14.16 -24.68
C PRO A 323 8.69 -15.08 -24.34
N THR A 324 8.85 -16.35 -24.67
CA THR A 324 8.00 -17.42 -24.16
C THR A 324 8.38 -17.73 -22.71
N VAL A 325 7.50 -18.43 -22.01
CA VAL A 325 7.72 -18.87 -20.64
C VAL A 325 7.39 -20.35 -20.56
N SER A 326 8.31 -21.11 -20.01
CA SER A 326 8.11 -22.52 -19.68
C SER A 326 7.62 -22.66 -18.26
N PHE A 327 6.70 -23.59 -18.00
CA PHE A 327 6.16 -23.80 -16.67
C PHE A 327 5.86 -25.28 -16.42
N GLY A 328 5.82 -25.63 -15.13
CA GLY A 328 5.46 -26.97 -14.66
C GLY A 328 4.86 -26.92 -13.28
N SER A 329 4.06 -27.90 -12.94
CA SER A 329 3.37 -27.95 -11.66
C SER A 329 3.58 -29.30 -10.94
N ALA A 330 3.54 -29.25 -9.60
CA ALA A 330 3.57 -30.44 -8.76
C ALA A 330 2.67 -30.27 -7.54
N PRO A 331 1.78 -31.24 -7.28
CA PRO A 331 1.01 -31.26 -6.03
C PRO A 331 1.92 -31.62 -4.85
N PHE A 332 1.56 -31.14 -3.65
CA PHE A 332 2.25 -31.47 -2.41
C PHE A 332 1.29 -31.62 -1.24
N LEU A 333 1.66 -32.50 -0.29
CA LEU A 333 0.98 -32.68 0.98
C LEU A 333 1.98 -33.20 2.01
N GLY A 334 2.42 -32.35 2.94
CA GLY A 334 3.35 -32.76 4.01
C GLY A 334 4.82 -32.90 3.61
N GLU A 335 5.13 -32.83 2.33
CA GLU A 335 6.46 -33.08 1.78
C GLU A 335 7.40 -31.88 1.95
N ASP A 336 8.70 -32.15 1.77
CA ASP A 336 9.71 -31.10 1.71
C ASP A 336 9.54 -30.25 0.44
N VAL A 337 9.60 -28.93 0.60
CA VAL A 337 9.40 -27.97 -0.50
C VAL A 337 10.43 -28.15 -1.61
N LEU A 338 11.66 -28.53 -1.27
CA LEU A 338 12.71 -28.77 -2.27
C LEU A 338 12.37 -29.97 -3.16
N ALA A 339 11.84 -31.04 -2.58
CA ALA A 339 11.40 -32.22 -3.33
C ALA A 339 10.24 -31.88 -4.28
N VAL A 340 9.30 -31.04 -3.82
CA VAL A 340 8.18 -30.57 -4.64
C VAL A 340 8.67 -29.69 -5.78
N LYS A 341 9.58 -28.73 -5.49
CA LYS A 341 10.19 -27.86 -6.51
C LYS A 341 10.87 -28.70 -7.58
N ASN A 342 11.68 -29.68 -7.20
CA ASN A 342 12.36 -30.59 -8.14
C ASN A 342 11.39 -31.38 -9.04
N ARG A 343 10.17 -31.70 -8.56
CA ARG A 343 9.14 -32.34 -9.41
C ARG A 343 8.56 -31.33 -10.40
N ALA A 344 8.21 -30.15 -9.93
CA ALA A 344 7.66 -29.09 -10.77
C ALA A 344 8.67 -28.67 -11.85
N ASP A 345 9.96 -28.54 -11.50
CA ASP A 345 11.04 -28.23 -12.44
C ASP A 345 11.21 -29.31 -13.53
N ARG A 346 11.04 -30.59 -13.19
CA ARG A 346 11.04 -31.68 -14.18
C ARG A 346 9.90 -31.55 -15.19
N GLU A 347 8.70 -31.23 -14.73
CA GLU A 347 7.55 -31.00 -15.62
C GLU A 347 7.75 -29.74 -16.48
N MET A 348 8.29 -28.67 -15.91
CA MET A 348 8.65 -27.46 -16.64
C MET A 348 9.68 -27.77 -17.74
N TYR A 349 10.69 -28.58 -17.43
CA TYR A 349 11.71 -28.97 -18.42
C TYR A 349 11.12 -29.84 -19.56
N ARG A 350 10.20 -30.75 -19.24
CA ARG A 350 9.45 -31.54 -20.24
C ARG A 350 8.63 -30.61 -21.16
N TYR A 351 7.93 -29.64 -20.59
CA TYR A 351 7.18 -28.64 -21.33
C TYR A 351 8.09 -27.81 -22.24
N LYS A 352 9.27 -27.39 -21.74
CA LYS A 352 10.28 -26.63 -22.50
C LYS A 352 10.80 -27.44 -23.69
N LYS A 353 11.10 -28.75 -23.52
CA LYS A 353 11.53 -29.62 -24.60
C LYS A 353 10.44 -29.84 -25.65
N ALA A 354 9.20 -30.05 -25.26
CA ALA A 354 8.10 -30.26 -26.18
C ALA A 354 7.81 -29.05 -27.10
N ARG A 355 8.19 -27.84 -26.67
CA ARG A 355 8.03 -26.59 -27.44
C ARG A 355 9.21 -26.19 -28.30
N LYS A 356 10.41 -26.67 -28.02
CA LYS A 356 11.58 -26.55 -28.91
C LYS A 356 11.63 -27.81 -29.78
N PRO A 357 11.10 -27.82 -31.04
CA PRO A 357 11.32 -28.94 -31.93
C PRO A 357 12.83 -29.05 -32.16
N ASP A 358 13.33 -30.29 -32.18
CA ASP A 358 14.73 -30.63 -32.32
C ASP A 358 15.44 -29.79 -33.38
N ALA A 359 16.23 -28.83 -32.97
CA ALA A 359 17.28 -28.20 -33.79
C ALA A 359 18.48 -29.16 -34.01
N ALA A 360 18.29 -30.48 -33.82
CA ALA A 360 19.35 -31.49 -33.81
C ALA A 360 19.39 -32.32 -35.11
N HIS A 361 18.83 -31.84 -36.25
CA HIS A 361 19.00 -32.47 -37.53
C HIS A 361 19.33 -31.49 -38.66
N CYS A 362 20.33 -30.64 -38.43
CA CYS A 362 21.10 -30.05 -39.53
C CYS A 362 22.57 -30.41 -39.33
N SER A 363 22.96 -31.59 -39.69
CA SER A 363 24.36 -31.93 -39.96
C SER A 363 24.82 -31.04 -41.13
N PRO A 364 25.94 -30.29 -40.98
CA PRO A 364 26.56 -29.72 -42.15
C PRO A 364 27.22 -30.88 -42.92
N ASN A 365 26.66 -31.27 -44.04
CA ASN A 365 27.37 -32.03 -45.02
C ASN A 365 28.64 -31.26 -45.42
N HIS A 366 29.77 -31.69 -44.90
CA HIS A 366 31.04 -31.48 -45.56
C HIS A 366 31.01 -32.18 -46.90
N THR A 367 30.88 -31.43 -47.97
CA THR A 367 31.36 -31.89 -49.28
C THR A 367 32.57 -31.04 -49.63
N LEU A 368 33.70 -31.70 -49.52
CA LEU A 368 34.96 -31.30 -50.17
C LEU A 368 34.71 -31.17 -51.67
N LEU A 369 35.07 -30.05 -52.26
CA LEU A 369 35.90 -29.93 -53.48
C LEU A 369 36.42 -28.50 -53.57
#